data_bc8de5ca0406832bf79b120feb5fffd2
#
_entry.id   bc8de5ca0406832bf79b120feb5fffd2
#
_cell.length_a   1.000
_cell.length_b   1.000
_cell.length_c   1.000
_cell.angle_alpha   90.00
_cell.angle_beta   90.00
_cell.angle_gamma   90.00
#
_symmetry.space_group_name_H-M   'P 1'
#
loop_
_entity.id
_entity.type
_entity.pdbx_description
1 polymer ?
#
loop_
_entity_poly.entity_id
_entity_poly.type
_entity_poly.pdbx_seq_one_letter_code
_entity_poly.pdbx_strand_id
1 'polypeptide(L)'
;MFNGEGGNPRFADYPVTKIYSGPTASLDLSDPRARMFRTRLSAALEDGEVGFAGEYTLVGWGCGTSCVSMTFISKRSGKLARPSLGGELGPMVVKVDPHSALVVAEGGEFDDNYARTGNFAFFYVLKGRALKLIRKVPLPVALGEE
;
A
#
# COMPACT_ATOMS: atom_id res chain seq x y z
N MET A 1 -11.40 -1.82 15.40
CA MET A 1 -11.05 -3.01 14.66
C MET A 1 -11.92 -3.12 13.41
N PHE A 2 -11.36 -3.64 12.37
CA PHE A 2 -12.02 -3.62 11.06
C PHE A 2 -12.47 -5.03 10.73
N ASN A 3 -13.64 -5.35 11.11
CA ASN A 3 -14.17 -6.70 10.98
C ASN A 3 -15.36 -6.77 10.06
N GLY A 4 -15.62 -5.72 9.30
CA GLY A 4 -16.73 -5.66 8.38
C GLY A 4 -18.03 -5.19 8.99
N GLU A 5 -18.12 -5.09 10.30
CA GLU A 5 -19.29 -4.53 10.93
C GLU A 5 -19.36 -3.04 10.63
N GLY A 6 -20.56 -2.51 10.50
CA GLY A 6 -20.73 -1.12 10.16
C GLY A 6 -20.41 -0.79 8.72
N GLY A 7 -20.25 -1.81 7.87
CA GLY A 7 -20.04 -1.61 6.45
C GLY A 7 -18.59 -1.37 6.06
N ASN A 8 -17.63 -1.64 6.95
CA ASN A 8 -16.23 -1.51 6.57
C ASN A 8 -15.86 -2.56 5.53
N PRO A 9 -15.04 -2.19 4.53
CA PRO A 9 -14.61 -3.15 3.51
C PRO A 9 -13.81 -4.30 4.10
N ARG A 10 -13.97 -5.47 3.52
CA ARG A 10 -13.23 -6.67 3.92
C ARG A 10 -12.45 -7.19 2.72
N PHE A 11 -11.39 -7.93 2.99
CA PHE A 11 -10.61 -8.52 1.91
C PHE A 11 -11.48 -9.41 1.01
N ALA A 12 -12.41 -10.16 1.58
CA ALA A 12 -13.29 -11.03 0.81
C ALA A 12 -14.25 -10.27 -0.11
N ASP A 13 -14.44 -8.98 0.11
CA ASP A 13 -15.32 -8.16 -0.73
C ASP A 13 -14.69 -7.82 -2.08
N TYR A 14 -13.37 -7.96 -2.20
CA TYR A 14 -12.62 -7.61 -3.41
C TYR A 14 -11.71 -8.76 -3.80
N PRO A 15 -12.28 -9.92 -4.15
CA PRO A 15 -11.48 -11.14 -4.32
C PRO A 15 -10.65 -11.13 -5.58
N VAL A 16 -9.46 -11.70 -5.47
CA VAL A 16 -8.58 -12.01 -6.60
C VAL A 16 -8.26 -13.49 -6.46
N THR A 17 -8.73 -14.31 -7.41
CA THR A 17 -8.63 -15.75 -7.25
C THR A 17 -7.32 -16.31 -7.77
N LYS A 18 -6.69 -15.63 -8.73
CA LYS A 18 -5.51 -16.17 -9.40
C LYS A 18 -4.26 -15.50 -8.87
N ILE A 19 -3.30 -16.32 -8.45
CA ILE A 19 -2.01 -15.84 -8.00
C ILE A 19 -1.00 -16.07 -9.11
N TYR A 20 -0.29 -15.01 -9.51
CA TYR A 20 0.73 -15.11 -10.53
C TYR A 20 1.90 -15.95 -10.02
N SER A 21 2.31 -16.94 -10.81
CA SER A 21 3.41 -17.82 -10.45
C SER A 21 4.45 -17.96 -11.57
N GLY A 22 4.34 -17.14 -12.61
CA GLY A 22 5.29 -17.18 -13.71
C GLY A 22 6.60 -16.47 -13.37
N PRO A 23 7.46 -16.30 -14.38
CA PRO A 23 8.74 -15.64 -14.19
C PRO A 23 8.55 -14.20 -13.71
N THR A 24 9.46 -13.75 -12.85
CA THR A 24 9.44 -12.37 -12.39
C THR A 24 9.87 -11.45 -13.54
N ALA A 25 9.04 -10.45 -13.83
CA ALA A 25 9.36 -9.48 -14.88
C ALA A 25 10.48 -8.55 -14.43
N SER A 26 11.15 -7.95 -15.39
CA SER A 26 12.12 -6.89 -15.11
C SER A 26 11.36 -5.62 -14.72
N LEU A 27 11.98 -4.81 -13.87
CA LEU A 27 11.40 -3.53 -13.45
C LEU A 27 11.17 -2.65 -14.67
N ASP A 28 9.97 -2.09 -14.80
CA ASP A 28 9.62 -1.19 -15.90
C ASP A 28 10.18 0.20 -15.59
N LEU A 29 11.18 0.61 -16.36
CA LEU A 29 11.88 1.87 -16.12
C LEU A 29 11.24 3.07 -16.80
N SER A 30 10.03 2.89 -17.38
CA SER A 30 9.31 4.03 -17.95
C SER A 30 8.76 4.95 -16.87
N ASP A 31 8.59 4.45 -15.65
CA ASP A 31 8.11 5.22 -14.52
C ASP A 31 9.30 5.95 -13.86
N PRO A 32 9.22 7.28 -13.68
CA PRO A 32 10.34 8.01 -13.04
C PRO A 32 10.69 7.49 -11.65
N ARG A 33 9.71 7.00 -10.89
CA ARG A 33 9.97 6.43 -9.57
C ARG A 33 10.83 5.17 -9.70
N ALA A 34 10.59 4.37 -10.74
CA ALA A 34 11.36 3.16 -10.97
C ALA A 34 12.81 3.50 -11.26
N ARG A 35 13.06 4.55 -12.03
CA ARG A 35 14.44 4.97 -12.32
C ARG A 35 15.12 5.51 -11.07
N MET A 36 14.40 6.30 -10.29
CA MET A 36 14.98 6.94 -9.10
C MET A 36 15.38 5.92 -8.04
N PHE A 37 14.58 4.88 -7.86
CA PHE A 37 14.80 3.88 -6.82
C PHE A 37 15.11 2.50 -7.41
N ARG A 38 15.77 2.50 -8.54
CA ARG A 38 15.98 1.30 -9.37
C ARG A 38 16.56 0.12 -8.60
N THR A 39 17.61 0.35 -7.82
CA THR A 39 18.30 -0.73 -7.12
C THR A 39 17.38 -1.37 -6.09
N ARG A 40 16.71 -0.54 -5.28
CA ARG A 40 15.81 -1.05 -4.25
C ARG A 40 14.61 -1.76 -4.84
N LEU A 41 14.00 -1.16 -5.87
CA LEU A 41 12.81 -1.72 -6.46
C LEU A 41 13.11 -3.01 -7.22
N SER A 42 14.24 -3.08 -7.90
CA SER A 42 14.65 -4.30 -8.59
C SER A 42 14.88 -5.44 -7.60
N ALA A 43 15.56 -5.16 -6.49
CA ALA A 43 15.82 -6.17 -5.48
C ALA A 43 14.51 -6.67 -4.85
N ALA A 44 13.62 -5.74 -4.52
CA ALA A 44 12.32 -6.11 -3.93
C ALA A 44 11.49 -6.93 -4.89
N LEU A 45 11.52 -6.58 -6.18
CA LEU A 45 10.77 -7.31 -7.19
C LEU A 45 11.29 -8.74 -7.32
N GLU A 46 12.60 -8.91 -7.30
CA GLU A 46 13.22 -10.22 -7.44
C GLU A 46 13.04 -11.07 -6.20
N ASP A 47 13.22 -10.49 -5.02
CA ASP A 47 13.23 -11.24 -3.76
C ASP A 47 11.86 -11.37 -3.13
N GLY A 48 10.93 -10.46 -3.45
CA GLY A 48 9.61 -10.45 -2.83
C GLY A 48 8.70 -11.52 -3.37
N GLU A 49 7.65 -11.79 -2.59
CA GLU A 49 6.61 -12.72 -3.00
C GLU A 49 5.33 -11.96 -3.26
N VAL A 50 4.41 -12.59 -3.99
CA VAL A 50 3.09 -11.98 -4.20
C VAL A 50 2.38 -11.90 -2.84
N GLY A 51 2.07 -10.67 -2.44
CA GLY A 51 1.37 -10.41 -1.19
C GLY A 51 0.10 -9.61 -1.37
N PHE A 52 -0.21 -9.18 -2.60
CA PHE A 52 -1.34 -8.30 -2.84
C PHE A 52 -1.88 -8.48 -4.25
N ALA A 53 -3.19 -8.55 -4.37
CA ALA A 53 -3.95 -8.49 -5.61
C ALA A 53 -3.47 -9.51 -6.66
N GLY A 54 -2.97 -10.64 -6.21
CA GLY A 54 -2.62 -11.75 -7.09
C GLY A 54 -1.29 -11.62 -7.81
N GLU A 55 -0.66 -10.46 -7.81
CA GLU A 55 0.58 -10.32 -8.57
C GLU A 55 1.57 -9.28 -8.03
N TYR A 56 1.21 -8.55 -6.98
CA TYR A 56 2.04 -7.45 -6.49
C TYR A 56 2.82 -7.83 -5.25
N THR A 57 4.03 -7.32 -5.16
CA THR A 57 4.82 -7.35 -3.93
C THR A 57 4.91 -5.94 -3.38
N LEU A 58 4.92 -5.81 -2.06
CA LEU A 58 5.03 -4.53 -1.38
C LEU A 58 6.49 -4.25 -1.07
N VAL A 59 6.92 -3.02 -1.34
CA VAL A 59 8.26 -2.58 -1.02
C VAL A 59 8.20 -1.26 -0.28
N GLY A 60 9.08 -1.11 0.73
CA GLY A 60 9.22 0.13 1.46
C GLY A 60 10.66 0.58 1.47
N TRP A 61 10.87 1.88 1.61
CA TRP A 61 12.20 2.43 1.75
C TRP A 61 12.15 3.70 2.58
N GLY A 62 13.28 3.98 3.24
CA GLY A 62 13.38 5.20 4.04
C GLY A 62 13.45 6.44 3.16
N CYS A 63 12.74 7.48 3.58
CA CYS A 63 12.76 8.78 2.88
C CYS A 63 13.15 9.91 3.83
N GLY A 64 13.80 9.57 4.94
CA GLY A 64 14.25 10.50 5.95
C GLY A 64 13.90 9.99 7.32
N THR A 65 14.20 10.79 8.34
CA THR A 65 13.89 10.43 9.72
C THR A 65 12.39 10.23 9.88
N SER A 66 12.02 9.07 10.38
CA SER A 66 10.61 8.71 10.61
C SER A 66 9.77 8.75 9.35
N CYS A 67 10.40 8.58 8.20
CA CYS A 67 9.71 8.58 6.92
C CYS A 67 9.95 7.26 6.21
N VAL A 68 8.86 6.59 5.80
CA VAL A 68 8.94 5.38 4.97
C VAL A 68 7.95 5.53 3.83
N SER A 69 8.44 5.40 2.61
CA SER A 69 7.58 5.34 1.43
C SER A 69 7.34 3.90 1.08
N MET A 70 6.16 3.60 0.55
CA MET A 70 5.76 2.25 0.19
C MET A 70 5.10 2.24 -1.17
N THR A 71 5.36 1.19 -1.95
CA THR A 71 4.68 1.01 -3.22
C THR A 71 4.51 -0.47 -3.51
N PHE A 72 3.66 -0.78 -4.47
CA PHE A 72 3.44 -2.15 -4.93
C PHE A 72 4.01 -2.29 -6.33
N ILE A 73 4.67 -3.42 -6.59
CA ILE A 73 5.26 -3.71 -7.90
C ILE A 73 4.68 -5.03 -8.39
N SER A 74 4.21 -5.06 -9.64
CA SER A 74 3.70 -6.29 -10.23
C SER A 74 4.85 -7.21 -10.60
N LYS A 75 4.83 -8.43 -10.10
CA LYS A 75 5.81 -9.45 -10.50
C LYS A 75 5.56 -9.92 -11.93
N ARG A 76 4.36 -9.69 -12.45
CA ARG A 76 4.02 -10.09 -13.80
C ARG A 76 4.48 -9.07 -14.83
N SER A 77 4.40 -7.78 -14.54
CA SER A 77 4.70 -6.74 -15.53
C SER A 77 5.90 -5.87 -15.16
N GLY A 78 6.35 -5.89 -13.90
CA GLY A 78 7.38 -4.99 -13.43
C GLY A 78 6.92 -3.56 -13.24
N LYS A 79 5.62 -3.30 -13.33
CA LYS A 79 5.07 -1.95 -13.23
C LYS A 79 4.63 -1.64 -11.81
N LEU A 80 4.76 -0.37 -11.45
CA LEU A 80 4.37 0.11 -10.13
C LEU A 80 2.89 0.46 -10.11
N ALA A 81 2.23 0.18 -8.98
CA ALA A 81 0.91 0.74 -8.71
C ALA A 81 1.05 2.22 -8.35
N ARG A 82 -0.03 2.96 -8.43
CA ARG A 82 -0.06 4.39 -8.14
C ARG A 82 -1.23 4.72 -7.23
N PRO A 83 -1.07 5.68 -6.33
CA PRO A 83 0.18 6.35 -5.96
C PRO A 83 1.00 5.49 -5.02
N SER A 84 2.23 5.91 -4.72
CA SER A 84 2.96 5.38 -3.59
C SER A 84 2.27 5.84 -2.31
N LEU A 85 2.35 5.02 -1.27
CA LEU A 85 1.78 5.36 0.03
C LEU A 85 2.90 5.62 1.02
N GLY A 86 2.52 6.02 2.23
CA GLY A 86 3.50 6.39 3.24
C GLY A 86 4.06 7.78 2.98
N GLY A 87 5.37 7.94 3.18
CA GLY A 87 5.99 9.23 3.13
C GLY A 87 5.89 9.93 4.47
N GLU A 88 6.23 11.20 4.49
CA GLU A 88 6.32 11.93 5.75
C GLU A 88 4.97 12.06 6.44
N LEU A 89 3.92 12.30 5.68
CA LEU A 89 2.59 12.55 6.24
C LEU A 89 1.53 11.55 5.79
N GLY A 90 1.92 10.62 4.93
CA GLY A 90 0.94 9.71 4.35
C GLY A 90 0.64 8.51 5.23
N PRO A 91 -0.45 7.81 4.93
CA PRO A 91 -0.78 6.59 5.66
C PRO A 91 0.16 5.46 5.28
N MET A 92 0.39 4.58 6.25
CA MET A 92 1.24 3.41 6.07
C MET A 92 0.37 2.19 5.82
N VAL A 93 0.77 1.36 4.87
CA VAL A 93 0.08 0.09 4.62
C VAL A 93 0.26 -0.79 5.86
N VAL A 94 -0.85 -1.28 6.39
CA VAL A 94 -0.82 -2.15 7.56
C VAL A 94 -1.30 -3.56 7.25
N LYS A 95 -2.10 -3.75 6.21
CA LYS A 95 -2.59 -5.08 5.89
C LYS A 95 -2.96 -5.19 4.42
N VAL A 96 -2.54 -6.29 3.81
CA VAL A 96 -2.89 -6.67 2.44
C VAL A 96 -3.06 -8.19 2.40
N ASP A 97 -3.61 -8.69 1.30
CA ASP A 97 -3.87 -10.11 1.12
C ASP A 97 -3.61 -10.45 -0.33
N PRO A 98 -2.88 -11.55 -0.62
CA PRO A 98 -2.63 -11.91 -2.02
C PRO A 98 -3.89 -12.21 -2.82
N HIS A 99 -4.97 -12.59 -2.14
CA HIS A 99 -6.24 -12.92 -2.81
C HIS A 99 -7.24 -11.78 -2.75
N SER A 100 -6.79 -10.54 -2.58
CA SER A 100 -7.69 -9.39 -2.52
C SER A 100 -7.06 -8.17 -3.15
N ALA A 101 -7.91 -7.33 -3.75
CA ALA A 101 -7.51 -6.03 -4.27
C ALA A 101 -7.63 -4.92 -3.22
N LEU A 102 -7.97 -5.25 -1.98
CA LEU A 102 -8.14 -4.27 -0.89
C LEU A 102 -6.82 -4.02 -0.16
N VAL A 103 -6.52 -2.76 0.10
CA VAL A 103 -5.40 -2.34 0.95
C VAL A 103 -5.96 -1.61 2.15
N VAL A 104 -5.48 -1.97 3.33
CA VAL A 104 -5.77 -1.22 4.54
C VAL A 104 -4.52 -0.48 4.97
N ALA A 105 -4.65 0.82 5.14
CA ALA A 105 -3.56 1.68 5.61
C ALA A 105 -4.05 2.48 6.81
N GLU A 106 -3.13 2.91 7.65
CA GLU A 106 -3.46 3.71 8.82
C GLU A 106 -2.51 4.88 8.92
N GLY A 107 -3.02 6.01 9.38
CA GLY A 107 -2.20 7.19 9.54
C GLY A 107 -2.99 8.35 10.09
N GLY A 108 -2.28 9.47 10.29
CA GLY A 108 -2.91 10.69 10.78
C GLY A 108 -3.33 11.59 9.66
N GLU A 109 -4.18 12.54 10.01
CA GLU A 109 -4.38 13.73 9.21
C GLU A 109 -3.76 14.91 9.93
N PHE A 110 -3.36 15.93 9.17
CA PHE A 110 -2.59 17.04 9.71
C PHE A 110 -3.17 18.35 9.21
N ASP A 111 -3.12 19.37 10.06
CA ASP A 111 -3.56 20.71 9.66
C ASP A 111 -2.41 21.46 8.96
N ASP A 112 -2.64 22.75 8.68
CA ASP A 112 -1.65 23.56 7.98
C ASP A 112 -0.38 23.77 8.79
N ASN A 113 -0.41 23.53 10.09
CA ASN A 113 0.74 23.64 10.97
C ASN A 113 1.40 22.29 11.21
N TYR A 114 1.01 21.25 10.45
CA TYR A 114 1.51 19.89 10.59
C TYR A 114 1.18 19.26 11.93
N ALA A 115 0.17 19.79 12.62
CA ALA A 115 -0.31 19.17 13.86
C ALA A 115 -1.32 18.09 13.51
N ARG A 116 -1.20 16.94 14.18
CA ARG A 116 -2.10 15.82 13.92
C ARG A 116 -3.51 16.16 14.40
N THR A 117 -4.48 16.05 13.51
CA THR A 117 -5.87 16.32 13.83
C THR A 117 -6.67 15.05 14.11
N GLY A 118 -6.14 13.88 13.76
CA GLY A 118 -6.80 12.61 14.04
C GLY A 118 -6.05 11.47 13.44
N ASN A 119 -6.43 10.25 13.81
CA ASN A 119 -5.93 9.01 13.23
C ASN A 119 -7.06 8.32 12.49
N PHE A 120 -6.74 7.72 11.35
CA PHE A 120 -7.74 7.14 10.47
C PHE A 120 -7.24 5.83 9.88
N ALA A 121 -8.17 4.94 9.57
CA ALA A 121 -7.93 3.84 8.66
C ALA A 121 -8.37 4.26 7.27
N PHE A 122 -7.56 3.94 6.28
CA PHE A 122 -7.81 4.26 4.89
C PHE A 122 -7.94 2.95 4.13
N PHE A 123 -9.03 2.81 3.38
CA PHE A 123 -9.29 1.62 2.59
C PHE A 123 -9.17 1.97 1.12
N TYR A 124 -8.27 1.29 0.43
CA TYR A 124 -8.05 1.49 -1.00
C TYR A 124 -8.37 0.21 -1.74
N VAL A 125 -8.84 0.34 -2.97
CA VAL A 125 -9.01 -0.80 -3.87
C VAL A 125 -8.21 -0.55 -5.13
N LEU A 126 -7.47 -1.56 -5.55
CA LEU A 126 -6.69 -1.50 -6.77
C LEU A 126 -7.61 -1.69 -7.96
N LYS A 127 -7.57 -0.72 -8.90
CA LYS A 127 -8.30 -0.80 -10.16
C LYS A 127 -7.30 -0.53 -11.27
N GLY A 128 -7.01 -1.56 -12.07
CA GLY A 128 -5.89 -1.48 -12.99
C GLY A 128 -4.60 -1.40 -12.20
N ARG A 129 -3.89 -0.29 -12.30
CA ARG A 129 -2.70 -0.02 -11.50
C ARG A 129 -2.90 1.13 -10.53
N ALA A 130 -4.14 1.58 -10.35
CA ALA A 130 -4.44 2.73 -9.51
C ALA A 130 -5.12 2.29 -8.22
N LEU A 131 -4.60 2.78 -7.09
CA LEU A 131 -5.23 2.60 -5.80
C LEU A 131 -6.25 3.71 -5.61
N LYS A 132 -7.50 3.33 -5.38
CA LYS A 132 -8.60 4.28 -5.19
C LYS A 132 -9.06 4.22 -3.75
N LEU A 133 -9.06 5.36 -3.08
CA LEU A 133 -9.58 5.44 -1.72
C LEU A 133 -11.09 5.25 -1.78
N ILE A 134 -11.60 4.27 -1.04
CA ILE A 134 -13.03 3.98 -1.02
C ILE A 134 -13.66 4.28 0.34
N ARG A 135 -12.87 4.36 1.40
CA ARG A 135 -13.40 4.65 2.71
C ARG A 135 -12.31 5.13 3.64
N LYS A 136 -12.65 6.06 4.52
CA LYS A 136 -11.79 6.55 5.58
C LYS A 136 -12.60 6.49 6.88
N VAL A 137 -12.03 5.87 7.91
CA VAL A 137 -12.73 5.62 9.17
C VAL A 137 -11.88 6.14 10.31
N PRO A 138 -12.45 6.97 11.22
CA PRO A 138 -11.69 7.42 12.38
C PRO A 138 -11.28 6.26 13.27
N LEU A 139 -10.10 6.34 13.81
CA LEU A 139 -9.58 5.36 14.75
C LEU A 139 -9.57 5.97 16.14
N PRO A 140 -9.92 5.21 17.18
CA PRO A 140 -9.76 5.69 18.53
C PRO A 140 -8.28 5.82 18.86
N VAL A 141 -7.95 6.78 19.70
CA VAL A 141 -6.60 6.91 20.22
C VAL A 141 -6.37 5.76 21.21
N ALA A 142 -5.31 5.00 21.00
CA ALA A 142 -4.99 3.90 21.89
C ALA A 142 -4.49 4.46 23.23
N LEU A 143 -4.95 3.84 24.31
CA LEU A 143 -4.47 4.22 25.64
C LEU A 143 -2.97 3.92 25.71
N GLY A 144 -2.21 4.81 26.17
CA GLY A 144 -0.77 4.63 26.23
C GLY A 144 -0.02 5.24 25.07
N GLU A 145 -0.75 5.77 24.11
CA GLU A 145 -0.13 6.50 23.01
C GLU A 145 -0.20 8.01 23.23
N GLU A 146 -0.97 8.44 24.21
CA GLU A 146 -1.06 9.85 24.50
C GLU A 146 0.19 10.38 25.17
#